data_5ee7f4960db95c2a5858dbdbecbe7126
#
_entry.id   5ee7f4960db95c2a5858dbdbecbe7126
#
_cell.length_a   1.000
_cell.length_b   1.000
_cell.length_c   1.000
_cell.angle_alpha   90.00
_cell.angle_beta   90.00
_cell.angle_gamma   90.00
#
_symmetry.space_group_name_H-M   'P 1'
#
loop_
_entity.id
_entity.type
_entity.pdbx_description
1 polymer ?
#
loop_
_entity_poly.entity_id
_entity_poly.type
_entity_poly.pdbx_seq_one_letter_code
_entity_poly.pdbx_strand_id
1 'polypeptide(L)'
;MAFYNNYESKDNLLRQIIYFQTNLLIERIGSPFREKTNVEWYVKMFECIKENNIYLKTIFNADFKFEYLSAINDLVLHDGSISSTDKYLRLMWAGGVVNTIIYWVESNMNDSIIEMANFCYNNLSVWTK
;
A
#
# COMPACT_ATOMS: atom_id res chain seq x y z
N MET A 1 -4.97 5.07 34.13
CA MET A 1 -4.64 6.41 33.69
C MET A 1 -4.42 6.46 32.21
N ALA A 2 -5.43 6.94 31.56
CA ALA A 2 -5.45 6.91 30.10
C ALA A 2 -4.50 7.91 29.43
N PHE A 3 -4.07 8.93 30.13
CA PHE A 3 -3.28 10.00 29.53
C PHE A 3 -1.77 9.83 29.68
N TYR A 4 -1.32 8.86 30.41
CA TYR A 4 0.11 8.67 30.66
C TYR A 4 0.86 8.15 29.43
N ASN A 5 0.15 7.66 28.44
CA ASN A 5 0.73 7.07 27.24
C ASN A 5 0.15 7.65 25.97
N ASN A 6 -0.02 8.99 25.90
CA ASN A 6 -0.60 9.62 24.74
C ASN A 6 0.19 9.32 23.45
N TYR A 7 1.52 9.28 23.52
CA TYR A 7 2.33 8.97 22.35
C TYR A 7 2.16 7.53 21.92
N GLU A 8 2.21 6.59 22.87
CA GLU A 8 1.99 5.19 22.57
C GLU A 8 0.59 4.94 22.02
N SER A 9 -0.43 5.56 22.64
CA SER A 9 -1.81 5.44 22.17
C SER A 9 -1.98 5.99 20.77
N LYS A 10 -1.35 7.14 20.46
CA LYS A 10 -1.40 7.75 19.15
C LYS A 10 -0.71 6.86 18.12
N ASP A 11 0.49 6.38 18.42
CA ASP A 11 1.24 5.52 17.53
C ASP A 11 0.51 4.20 17.28
N ASN A 12 -0.04 3.61 18.31
CA ASN A 12 -0.83 2.39 18.18
C ASN A 12 -2.08 2.61 17.34
N LEU A 13 -2.74 3.75 17.53
CA LEU A 13 -3.90 4.11 16.71
C LEU A 13 -3.52 4.25 15.24
N LEU A 14 -2.41 4.91 14.95
CA LEU A 14 -1.93 5.08 13.57
C LEU A 14 -1.59 3.73 12.94
N ARG A 15 -0.94 2.84 13.68
CA ARG A 15 -0.66 1.48 13.18
C ARG A 15 -1.95 0.71 12.90
N GLN A 16 -2.93 0.81 13.79
CA GLN A 16 -4.23 0.18 13.59
C GLN A 16 -4.94 0.72 12.34
N ILE A 17 -4.87 2.02 12.11
CA ILE A 17 -5.44 2.64 10.92
C ILE A 17 -4.75 2.10 9.67
N ILE A 18 -3.42 2.02 9.68
CA ILE A 18 -2.66 1.48 8.56
C ILE A 18 -3.10 0.05 8.23
N TYR A 19 -3.11 -0.83 9.23
CA TYR A 19 -3.49 -2.22 9.00
C TYR A 19 -4.95 -2.35 8.57
N PHE A 20 -5.84 -1.57 9.17
CA PHE A 20 -7.24 -1.57 8.78
C PHE A 20 -7.41 -1.15 7.32
N GLN A 21 -6.77 -0.05 6.90
CA GLN A 21 -6.88 0.46 5.53
C GLN A 21 -6.26 -0.50 4.52
N THR A 22 -5.12 -1.09 4.83
CA THR A 22 -4.48 -2.03 3.91
C THR A 22 -5.28 -3.32 3.75
N ASN A 23 -5.83 -3.84 4.84
CA ASN A 23 -6.69 -5.02 4.78
C ASN A 23 -7.98 -4.74 4.00
N LEU A 24 -8.57 -3.57 4.20
CA LEU A 24 -9.76 -3.16 3.49
C LEU A 24 -9.52 -3.05 1.98
N LEU A 25 -8.36 -2.55 1.60
CA LEU A 25 -7.94 -2.48 0.21
C LEU A 25 -7.90 -3.87 -0.42
N ILE A 26 -7.25 -4.81 0.23
CA ILE A 26 -7.13 -6.19 -0.26
C ILE A 26 -8.50 -6.88 -0.35
N GLU A 27 -9.37 -6.64 0.61
CA GLU A 27 -10.74 -7.17 0.56
C GLU A 27 -11.52 -6.64 -0.65
N ARG A 28 -11.31 -5.36 -1.00
CA ARG A 28 -12.05 -4.73 -2.09
C ARG A 28 -11.54 -5.11 -3.47
N ILE A 29 -10.24 -5.21 -3.65
CA ILE A 29 -9.65 -5.38 -4.99
C ILE A 29 -8.93 -6.71 -5.19
N GLY A 30 -8.80 -7.51 -4.13
CA GLY A 30 -8.10 -8.79 -4.19
C GLY A 30 -6.59 -8.65 -4.18
N SER A 31 -5.92 -9.79 -4.09
CA SER A 31 -4.46 -9.85 -4.09
C SER A 31 -3.90 -9.65 -5.50
N PRO A 32 -2.80 -8.89 -5.65
CA PRO A 32 -2.16 -8.75 -6.95
C PRO A 32 -1.45 -10.03 -7.42
N PHE A 33 -1.32 -11.05 -6.54
CA PHE A 33 -0.55 -12.26 -6.84
C PHE A 33 -1.39 -13.50 -7.09
N ARG A 34 -2.67 -13.47 -6.76
CA ARG A 34 -3.57 -14.63 -6.96
C ARG A 34 -4.05 -14.75 -8.40
N GLU A 35 -4.29 -13.62 -9.02
CA GLU A 35 -4.67 -13.54 -10.41
C GLU A 35 -3.69 -12.64 -11.14
N LYS A 36 -3.67 -12.72 -12.46
CA LYS A 36 -2.84 -11.81 -13.23
C LYS A 36 -3.27 -10.39 -12.96
N THR A 37 -2.37 -9.58 -12.40
CA THR A 37 -2.62 -8.15 -12.31
C THR A 37 -2.79 -7.57 -13.69
N ASN A 38 -3.75 -6.68 -13.82
CA ASN A 38 -4.00 -5.94 -15.04
C ASN A 38 -4.09 -4.46 -14.70
N VAL A 39 -4.22 -3.63 -15.72
CA VAL A 39 -4.35 -2.18 -15.52
C VAL A 39 -5.52 -1.86 -14.61
N GLU A 40 -6.62 -2.57 -14.75
CA GLU A 40 -7.83 -2.32 -13.96
C GLU A 40 -7.62 -2.54 -12.47
N TRP A 41 -6.79 -3.53 -12.07
CA TRP A 41 -6.44 -3.73 -10.67
C TRP A 41 -5.77 -2.48 -10.10
N TYR A 42 -4.80 -1.92 -10.84
CA TYR A 42 -4.12 -0.70 -10.42
C TYR A 42 -5.04 0.52 -10.42
N VAL A 43 -5.96 0.61 -11.37
CA VAL A 43 -6.98 1.68 -11.37
C VAL A 43 -7.78 1.63 -10.07
N LYS A 44 -8.27 0.46 -9.69
CA LYS A 44 -9.03 0.28 -8.45
C LYS A 44 -8.18 0.61 -7.22
N MET A 45 -6.92 0.22 -7.22
CA MET A 45 -6.00 0.54 -6.13
C MET A 45 -5.85 2.06 -5.97
N PHE A 46 -5.57 2.78 -7.04
CA PHE A 46 -5.41 4.24 -6.97
C PHE A 46 -6.72 4.95 -6.65
N GLU A 47 -7.86 4.43 -7.09
CA GLU A 47 -9.16 4.95 -6.68
C GLU A 47 -9.36 4.84 -5.16
N CYS A 48 -9.04 3.69 -4.58
CA CYS A 48 -9.12 3.49 -3.13
C CYS A 48 -8.18 4.43 -2.39
N ILE A 49 -6.97 4.60 -2.89
CA ILE A 49 -5.99 5.52 -2.28
C ILE A 49 -6.51 6.94 -2.31
N LYS A 50 -7.08 7.36 -3.43
CA LYS A 50 -7.64 8.71 -3.56
C LYS A 50 -8.82 8.93 -2.60
N GLU A 51 -9.69 7.94 -2.46
CA GLU A 51 -10.80 8.01 -1.51
C GLU A 51 -10.33 8.16 -0.07
N ASN A 52 -9.18 7.59 0.25
CA ASN A 52 -8.64 7.57 1.62
C ASN A 52 -7.43 8.50 1.78
N ASN A 53 -7.26 9.49 0.90
CA ASN A 53 -6.07 10.32 0.89
C ASN A 53 -5.84 11.10 2.18
N ILE A 54 -6.91 11.48 2.89
CA ILE A 54 -6.79 12.20 4.16
C ILE A 54 -6.07 11.34 5.19
N TYR A 55 -6.45 10.08 5.30
CA TYR A 55 -5.81 9.13 6.23
C TYR A 55 -4.35 8.92 5.86
N LEU A 56 -4.06 8.73 4.57
CA LEU A 56 -2.69 8.51 4.10
C LEU A 56 -1.82 9.73 4.31
N LYS A 57 -2.33 10.92 4.04
CA LYS A 57 -1.60 12.16 4.32
C LYS A 57 -1.28 12.30 5.80
N THR A 58 -2.22 11.96 6.67
CA THR A 58 -2.02 11.98 8.12
C THR A 58 -0.90 11.01 8.52
N ILE A 59 -0.94 9.81 7.99
CA ILE A 59 0.08 8.77 8.25
C ILE A 59 1.46 9.25 7.79
N PHE A 60 1.55 9.78 6.57
CA PHE A 60 2.83 10.21 6.00
C PHE A 60 3.37 11.45 6.71
N ASN A 61 2.50 12.38 7.10
CA ASN A 61 2.91 13.58 7.84
C ASN A 61 3.32 13.27 9.28
N ALA A 62 2.81 12.18 9.84
CA ALA A 62 3.19 11.72 11.17
C ALA A 62 4.49 10.89 11.17
N ASP A 63 5.15 10.80 10.02
CA ASP A 63 6.41 10.06 9.85
C ASP A 63 6.23 8.55 9.98
N PHE A 64 5.09 8.03 9.51
CA PHE A 64 4.74 6.61 9.54
C PHE A 64 4.85 5.92 8.17
N LYS A 65 5.69 6.45 7.27
CA LYS A 65 5.91 5.85 5.95
C LYS A 65 6.49 4.44 6.05
N PHE A 66 7.40 4.24 6.98
CA PHE A 66 8.00 2.92 7.19
C PHE A 66 6.97 1.91 7.67
N GLU A 67 6.08 2.31 8.57
CA GLU A 67 5.02 1.45 9.06
C GLU A 67 4.04 1.09 7.95
N TYR A 68 3.76 2.01 7.05
CA TYR A 68 2.93 1.74 5.88
C TYR A 68 3.59 0.70 4.97
N LEU A 69 4.88 0.87 4.67
CA LEU A 69 5.64 -0.10 3.89
C LEU A 69 5.65 -1.46 4.59
N SER A 70 5.84 -1.47 5.90
CA SER A 70 5.88 -2.70 6.70
C SER A 70 4.55 -3.46 6.61
N ALA A 71 3.44 -2.74 6.68
CA ALA A 71 2.11 -3.35 6.55
C ALA A 71 1.91 -3.99 5.17
N ILE A 72 2.33 -3.31 4.11
CA ILE A 72 2.22 -3.85 2.76
C ILE A 72 3.15 -5.06 2.59
N ASN A 73 4.37 -4.98 3.12
CA ASN A 73 5.29 -6.13 3.11
C ASN A 73 4.67 -7.35 3.78
N ASP A 74 4.05 -7.17 4.93
CA ASP A 74 3.38 -8.27 5.64
C ASP A 74 2.26 -8.88 4.80
N LEU A 75 1.46 -8.05 4.15
CA LEU A 75 0.39 -8.54 3.29
C LEU A 75 0.92 -9.38 2.13
N VAL A 76 1.96 -8.91 1.44
CA VAL A 76 2.49 -9.63 0.28
C VAL A 76 3.23 -10.91 0.67
N LEU A 77 3.86 -10.92 1.84
CA LEU A 77 4.57 -12.12 2.33
C LEU A 77 3.62 -13.21 2.82
N HIS A 78 2.43 -12.83 3.30
CA HIS A 78 1.45 -13.79 3.81
C HIS A 78 0.37 -14.16 2.78
N ASP A 79 0.55 -13.77 1.54
CA ASP A 79 -0.41 -14.02 0.47
C ASP A 79 -0.16 -15.37 -0.21
N GLY A 80 -0.46 -16.44 0.50
CA GLY A 80 -0.33 -17.79 -0.01
C GLY A 80 1.06 -18.38 0.15
N SER A 81 1.27 -19.57 -0.43
CA SER A 81 2.54 -20.28 -0.37
C SER A 81 3.50 -19.70 -1.41
N ILE A 82 4.69 -19.29 -0.97
CA ILE A 82 5.70 -18.72 -1.85
C ILE A 82 7.08 -19.28 -1.56
N SER A 83 7.91 -19.37 -2.60
CA SER A 83 9.31 -19.74 -2.47
C SER A 83 10.13 -18.56 -1.95
N SER A 84 11.39 -18.83 -1.55
CA SER A 84 12.29 -17.77 -1.10
C SER A 84 12.53 -16.72 -2.20
N THR A 85 12.66 -17.16 -3.44
CA THR A 85 12.85 -16.26 -4.59
C THR A 85 11.63 -15.36 -4.77
N ASP A 86 10.43 -15.94 -4.68
CA ASP A 86 9.20 -15.19 -4.83
C ASP A 86 9.04 -14.15 -3.71
N LYS A 87 9.52 -14.44 -2.51
CA LYS A 87 9.50 -13.47 -1.40
C LYS A 87 10.22 -12.19 -1.79
N TYR A 88 11.41 -12.28 -2.34
CA TYR A 88 12.17 -11.10 -2.75
C TYR A 88 11.48 -10.33 -3.86
N LEU A 89 10.93 -11.03 -4.84
CA LEU A 89 10.17 -10.38 -5.91
C LEU A 89 8.95 -9.64 -5.38
N ARG A 90 8.24 -10.25 -4.44
CA ARG A 90 7.09 -9.61 -3.80
C ARG A 90 7.48 -8.38 -2.99
N LEU A 91 8.60 -8.45 -2.28
CA LEU A 91 9.11 -7.31 -1.52
C LEU A 91 9.57 -6.17 -2.45
N MET A 92 10.17 -6.50 -3.58
CA MET A 92 10.53 -5.51 -4.59
C MET A 92 9.29 -4.84 -5.17
N TRP A 93 8.25 -5.62 -5.46
CA TRP A 93 6.98 -5.08 -5.91
C TRP A 93 6.38 -4.14 -4.85
N ALA A 94 6.31 -4.59 -3.61
CA ALA A 94 5.76 -3.80 -2.51
C ALA A 94 6.50 -2.47 -2.34
N GLY A 95 7.83 -2.52 -2.35
CA GLY A 95 8.65 -1.30 -2.25
C GLY A 95 8.38 -0.34 -3.38
N GLY A 96 8.29 -0.84 -4.61
CA GLY A 96 8.00 -0.02 -5.77
C GLY A 96 6.61 0.63 -5.70
N VAL A 97 5.61 -0.17 -5.36
CA VAL A 97 4.23 0.32 -5.23
C VAL A 97 4.11 1.36 -4.13
N VAL A 98 4.62 1.05 -2.93
CA VAL A 98 4.51 1.94 -1.78
C VAL A 98 5.22 3.27 -2.04
N ASN A 99 6.44 3.21 -2.57
CA ASN A 99 7.19 4.41 -2.88
C ASN A 99 6.45 5.29 -3.89
N THR A 100 5.86 4.68 -4.90
CA THR A 100 5.07 5.37 -5.92
C THR A 100 3.82 6.01 -5.32
N ILE A 101 3.12 5.28 -4.46
CA ILE A 101 1.93 5.80 -3.77
C ILE A 101 2.27 7.01 -2.90
N ILE A 102 3.34 6.90 -2.11
CA ILE A 102 3.77 7.99 -1.23
C ILE A 102 4.04 9.25 -2.03
N TYR A 103 4.81 9.14 -3.09
CA TYR A 103 5.14 10.29 -3.94
C TYR A 103 3.89 10.90 -4.57
N TRP A 104 3.01 10.05 -5.08
CA TRP A 104 1.77 10.51 -5.72
C TRP A 104 0.88 11.28 -4.75
N VAL A 105 0.67 10.73 -3.55
CA VAL A 105 -0.15 11.37 -2.51
C VAL A 105 0.49 12.69 -2.05
N GLU A 106 1.81 12.69 -1.83
CA GLU A 106 2.53 13.89 -1.39
C GLU A 106 2.60 14.95 -2.47
N SER A 107 2.45 14.58 -3.74
CA SER A 107 2.36 15.51 -4.87
C SER A 107 0.91 15.92 -5.18
N ASN A 108 0.02 15.76 -4.23
CA ASN A 108 -1.41 16.09 -4.33
C ASN A 108 -2.13 15.35 -5.46
N MET A 109 -1.65 14.14 -5.78
CA MET A 109 -2.27 13.29 -6.79
C MET A 109 -2.43 13.99 -8.15
N ASN A 110 -1.38 14.72 -8.56
CA ASN A 110 -1.38 15.51 -9.78
C ASN A 110 -1.54 14.68 -11.04
N ASP A 111 -0.89 13.52 -11.10
CA ASP A 111 -1.05 12.63 -12.24
C ASP A 111 -2.39 11.91 -12.11
N SER A 112 -3.03 11.63 -13.24
CA SER A 112 -4.33 10.99 -13.24
C SER A 112 -4.23 9.53 -12.79
N ILE A 113 -5.34 9.00 -12.29
CA ILE A 113 -5.42 7.59 -11.87
C ILE A 113 -5.03 6.67 -13.04
N ILE A 114 -5.51 6.94 -14.24
CA ILE A 114 -5.22 6.08 -15.40
C ILE A 114 -3.73 6.13 -15.78
N GLU A 115 -3.10 7.30 -15.69
CA GLU A 115 -1.67 7.44 -15.92
C GLU A 115 -0.87 6.64 -14.90
N MET A 116 -1.23 6.76 -13.62
CA MET A 116 -0.56 6.02 -12.55
C MET A 116 -0.75 4.51 -12.72
N ALA A 117 -1.96 4.09 -13.06
CA ALA A 117 -2.26 2.68 -13.26
C ALA A 117 -1.46 2.09 -14.42
N ASN A 118 -1.39 2.78 -15.54
CA ASN A 118 -0.61 2.34 -16.69
C ASN A 118 0.87 2.29 -16.37
N PHE A 119 1.38 3.29 -15.66
CA PHE A 119 2.78 3.32 -15.25
C PHE A 119 3.12 2.09 -14.39
N CYS A 120 2.32 1.82 -13.39
CA CYS A 120 2.55 0.68 -12.50
C CYS A 120 2.43 -0.65 -13.24
N TYR A 121 1.41 -0.80 -14.06
CA TYR A 121 1.23 -2.01 -14.83
C TYR A 121 2.43 -2.29 -15.74
N ASN A 122 2.90 -1.27 -16.44
CA ASN A 122 4.00 -1.43 -17.38
C ASN A 122 5.34 -1.70 -16.72
N ASN A 123 5.54 -1.21 -15.48
CA ASN A 123 6.84 -1.26 -14.82
C ASN A 123 6.90 -2.26 -13.66
N LEU A 124 5.78 -2.66 -13.09
CA LEU A 124 5.75 -3.57 -11.94
C LEU A 124 5.19 -4.95 -12.26
N SER A 125 4.50 -5.11 -13.39
CA SER A 125 3.86 -6.38 -13.73
C SER A 125 4.83 -7.54 -13.89
N VAL A 126 6.08 -7.26 -14.24
CA VAL A 126 7.13 -8.28 -14.37
C VAL A 126 7.36 -9.02 -13.05
N TRP A 127 7.08 -8.39 -11.92
CA TRP A 127 7.32 -8.94 -10.60
C TRP A 127 6.10 -9.67 -10.02
N THR A 128 4.98 -9.63 -10.71
CA THR A 128 3.74 -10.31 -10.30
C THR A 128 3.39 -11.50 -11.19
N LYS A 129 4.25 -11.83 -12.13
CA LYS A 129 4.04 -12.98 -13.04
C LYS A 129 4.23 -14.31 -12.36
#